data_4c372e59c17a80563410eb1c06d3610d
#
_entry.id   4c372e59c17a80563410eb1c06d3610d
#
_cell.length_a   1.000
_cell.length_b   1.000
_cell.length_c   1.000
_cell.angle_alpha   90.00
_cell.angle_beta   90.00
_cell.angle_gamma   90.00
#
_symmetry.space_group_name_H-M   'P 1'
#
loop_
_entity.id
_entity.type
_entity.pdbx_description
1 polymer ?
#
loop_
_entity_poly.entity_id
_entity_poly.type
_entity_poly.pdbx_seq_one_letter_code
_entity_poly.pdbx_strand_id
1 'polypeptide(L)'
;MTLIIEMLNKNARREPAAKGTAVPAISLLIPIYNVEKYLRECLDSVLAQSFTDFEAICINDGSTDSSRAIVQEYLDADSRFRVIDKANSGYGSSMNQGLDAATGEYVAILESDDAFTPDALEVLYNLATAHNAQAVKADFWFYWSKNEKLEPCHVVSEGLCGKLVNPQEEFEPFYAKPSIWSGMYNRAFLQENDIRFLETPGASYQDAGFAFKVWAAAERAAFSSTQILKYRQDNEASSVNSPGKVYCVCDEYAEMQRWLDARPAKKQHLQGVLERMKFNSYLWNYDRLSIELRAEFLKRASQELKADLDAGRVDLALFEPWAEADLRALIKDPQTFAKCRTEYAAPGKLNTFKHYYSIGGLPLIAKLLKNKVAK
;
A
#
# COMPACT_ATOMS: atom_id res chain seq x y z
N MET A 1 23.49 -18.30 -23.55
CA MET A 1 22.38 -17.29 -23.74
C MET A 1 21.22 -17.87 -24.53
N THR A 2 21.40 -18.62 -25.59
CA THR A 2 20.32 -19.22 -26.42
C THR A 2 19.50 -20.29 -25.67
N LEU A 3 20.10 -21.13 -24.83
CA LEU A 3 19.39 -22.17 -24.08
C LEU A 3 18.46 -21.63 -22.95
N ILE A 4 18.78 -20.48 -22.36
CA ILE A 4 17.97 -19.85 -21.32
C ILE A 4 16.71 -19.24 -21.94
N ILE A 5 16.80 -18.68 -23.14
CA ILE A 5 15.66 -18.13 -23.88
C ILE A 5 14.71 -19.23 -24.35
N GLU A 6 15.20 -20.42 -24.71
CA GLU A 6 14.35 -21.56 -25.06
C GLU A 6 13.65 -22.20 -23.84
N MET A 7 14.24 -22.18 -22.66
CA MET A 7 13.58 -22.62 -21.42
C MET A 7 12.49 -21.66 -20.95
N LEU A 8 12.69 -20.36 -21.12
CA LEU A 8 11.69 -19.33 -20.80
C LEU A 8 10.49 -19.39 -21.77
N ASN A 9 10.70 -19.73 -23.04
CA ASN A 9 9.62 -19.85 -24.02
C ASN A 9 8.79 -21.14 -23.92
N LYS A 10 9.26 -22.18 -23.23
CA LYS A 10 8.47 -23.42 -23.05
C LYS A 10 7.44 -23.38 -21.93
N ASN A 11 7.58 -22.47 -20.95
CA ASN A 11 6.61 -22.31 -19.87
C ASN A 11 5.54 -21.21 -20.13
N ALA A 12 5.64 -20.45 -21.21
CA ALA A 12 4.81 -19.28 -21.46
C ALA A 12 3.60 -19.53 -22.39
N ARG A 13 3.25 -20.77 -22.72
CA ARG A 13 2.04 -21.07 -23.50
C ARG A 13 1.19 -22.10 -22.79
N ARG A 14 0.34 -21.67 -21.83
CA ARG A 14 -0.93 -22.34 -21.63
C ARG A 14 -1.77 -22.03 -22.87
N GLU A 15 -2.13 -23.05 -23.65
CA GLU A 15 -3.14 -22.93 -24.70
C GLU A 15 -4.44 -22.38 -24.06
N PRO A 16 -5.23 -21.55 -24.76
CA PRO A 16 -6.50 -21.07 -24.22
C PRO A 16 -7.37 -22.30 -23.90
N ALA A 17 -7.70 -22.46 -22.63
CA ALA A 17 -8.53 -23.56 -22.14
C ALA A 17 -9.89 -23.50 -22.81
N ALA A 18 -10.38 -24.67 -23.24
CA ALA A 18 -11.73 -24.84 -23.76
C ALA A 18 -12.76 -24.30 -22.77
N LYS A 19 -13.79 -23.59 -23.26
CA LYS A 19 -14.90 -23.04 -22.49
C LYS A 19 -15.49 -24.10 -21.55
N GLY A 20 -15.25 -23.98 -20.25
CA GLY A 20 -15.82 -24.83 -19.21
C GLY A 20 -14.83 -25.12 -18.09
N THR A 21 -14.89 -24.37 -16.95
CA THR A 21 -14.32 -24.71 -15.63
C THR A 21 -12.82 -24.53 -15.38
N ALA A 22 -12.04 -23.93 -16.24
CA ALA A 22 -10.65 -23.63 -15.89
C ALA A 22 -10.61 -22.46 -14.90
N VAL A 23 -9.95 -22.65 -13.74
CA VAL A 23 -9.67 -21.59 -12.77
C VAL A 23 -8.75 -20.56 -13.44
N PRO A 24 -9.10 -19.26 -13.49
CA PRO A 24 -8.27 -18.26 -14.10
C PRO A 24 -6.93 -18.13 -13.35
N ALA A 25 -5.90 -17.68 -14.04
CA ALA A 25 -4.61 -17.42 -13.39
C ALA A 25 -4.69 -16.25 -12.40
N ILE A 26 -5.45 -15.21 -12.74
CA ILE A 26 -5.56 -13.98 -11.93
C ILE A 26 -7.03 -13.62 -11.68
N SER A 27 -7.37 -13.27 -10.44
CA SER A 27 -8.58 -12.51 -10.10
C SER A 27 -8.18 -11.05 -9.87
N LEU A 28 -8.65 -10.17 -10.74
CA LEU A 28 -8.43 -8.72 -10.61
C LEU A 28 -9.60 -8.10 -9.85
N LEU A 29 -9.35 -7.53 -8.68
CA LEU A 29 -10.35 -6.86 -7.85
C LEU A 29 -10.38 -5.37 -8.16
N ILE A 30 -11.57 -4.83 -8.46
CA ILE A 30 -11.78 -3.42 -8.82
C ILE A 30 -12.87 -2.85 -7.90
N PRO A 31 -12.50 -2.19 -6.77
CA PRO A 31 -13.46 -1.54 -5.88
C PRO A 31 -14.01 -0.27 -6.54
N ILE A 32 -15.34 -0.09 -6.51
CA ILE A 32 -16.03 0.98 -7.21
C ILE A 32 -17.01 1.67 -6.26
N TYR A 33 -16.84 2.99 -6.08
CA TYR A 33 -17.80 3.83 -5.37
C TYR A 33 -17.76 5.26 -5.89
N ASN A 34 -18.82 5.71 -6.59
CA ASN A 34 -18.99 7.08 -7.09
C ASN A 34 -17.75 7.60 -7.84
N VAL A 35 -17.37 6.92 -8.92
CA VAL A 35 -16.13 7.17 -9.69
C VAL A 35 -16.38 7.27 -11.20
N GLU A 36 -17.61 7.60 -11.61
CA GLU A 36 -18.04 7.64 -13.02
C GLU A 36 -17.09 8.39 -13.95
N LYS A 37 -16.41 9.42 -13.41
CA LYS A 37 -15.49 10.29 -14.18
C LYS A 37 -14.26 9.55 -14.71
N TYR A 38 -13.76 8.55 -13.97
CA TYR A 38 -12.48 7.89 -14.25
C TYR A 38 -12.65 6.42 -14.63
N LEU A 39 -13.80 5.84 -14.30
CA LEU A 39 -14.05 4.40 -14.38
C LEU A 39 -13.87 3.82 -15.79
N ARG A 40 -14.21 4.57 -16.84
CA ARG A 40 -14.01 4.10 -18.22
C ARG A 40 -12.53 3.91 -18.55
N GLU A 41 -11.67 4.88 -18.22
CA GLU A 41 -10.22 4.76 -18.42
C GLU A 41 -9.65 3.55 -17.66
N CYS A 42 -10.11 3.32 -16.44
CA CYS A 42 -9.74 2.16 -15.64
C CYS A 42 -10.13 0.84 -16.35
N LEU A 43 -11.41 0.67 -16.70
CA LEU A 43 -11.91 -0.58 -17.30
C LEU A 43 -11.40 -0.81 -18.73
N ASP A 44 -11.18 0.25 -19.52
CA ASP A 44 -10.52 0.16 -20.84
C ASP A 44 -9.08 -0.36 -20.69
N SER A 45 -8.36 0.05 -19.64
CA SER A 45 -7.02 -0.45 -19.37
C SER A 45 -6.99 -1.94 -19.02
N VAL A 46 -8.07 -2.46 -18.45
CA VAL A 46 -8.25 -3.90 -18.18
C VAL A 46 -8.56 -4.67 -19.46
N LEU A 47 -9.42 -4.13 -20.33
CA LEU A 47 -9.68 -4.73 -21.63
C LEU A 47 -8.42 -4.83 -22.50
N ALA A 48 -7.53 -3.84 -22.40
CA ALA A 48 -6.31 -3.71 -23.20
C ALA A 48 -5.14 -4.61 -22.71
N GLN A 49 -5.33 -5.40 -21.64
CA GLN A 49 -4.25 -6.25 -21.12
C GLN A 49 -3.80 -7.32 -22.12
N SER A 50 -2.48 -7.45 -22.31
CA SER A 50 -1.87 -8.52 -23.11
C SER A 50 -2.07 -9.91 -22.52
N PHE A 51 -2.06 -10.01 -21.20
CA PHE A 51 -2.39 -11.23 -20.47
C PHE A 51 -3.90 -11.44 -20.42
N THR A 52 -4.40 -12.59 -20.88
CA THR A 52 -5.84 -12.82 -21.08
C THR A 52 -6.49 -13.81 -20.11
N ASP A 53 -5.70 -14.61 -19.38
CA ASP A 53 -6.20 -15.63 -18.43
C ASP A 53 -6.50 -15.00 -17.06
N PHE A 54 -7.52 -14.13 -17.01
CA PHE A 54 -7.97 -13.50 -15.79
C PHE A 54 -9.50 -13.34 -15.74
N GLU A 55 -10.03 -13.17 -14.54
CA GLU A 55 -11.35 -12.61 -14.27
C GLU A 55 -11.21 -11.20 -13.67
N ALA A 56 -12.10 -10.28 -14.00
CA ALA A 56 -12.21 -8.95 -13.44
C ALA A 56 -13.46 -8.83 -12.58
N ILE A 57 -13.30 -8.64 -11.27
CA ILE A 57 -14.38 -8.56 -10.30
C ILE A 57 -14.58 -7.09 -9.93
N CYS A 58 -15.60 -6.47 -10.51
CA CYS A 58 -16.03 -5.12 -10.13
C CYS A 58 -16.86 -5.22 -8.85
N ILE A 59 -16.43 -4.55 -7.79
CA ILE A 59 -17.14 -4.51 -6.51
C ILE A 59 -17.81 -3.15 -6.35
N ASN A 60 -19.09 -3.04 -6.71
CA ASN A 60 -19.86 -1.82 -6.60
C ASN A 60 -20.39 -1.64 -5.17
N ASP A 61 -19.79 -0.75 -4.42
CA ASP A 61 -20.13 -0.44 -3.02
C ASP A 61 -21.29 0.55 -2.90
N GLY A 62 -22.38 0.28 -3.64
CA GLY A 62 -23.59 1.10 -3.58
C GLY A 62 -23.42 2.49 -4.21
N SER A 63 -22.77 2.58 -5.38
CA SER A 63 -22.65 3.83 -6.12
C SER A 63 -24.00 4.43 -6.46
N THR A 64 -24.11 5.75 -6.37
CA THR A 64 -25.30 6.56 -6.65
C THR A 64 -25.20 7.40 -7.91
N ASP A 65 -24.00 7.41 -8.53
CA ASP A 65 -23.71 8.04 -9.82
C ASP A 65 -23.85 7.00 -10.98
N SER A 66 -23.32 7.32 -12.17
CA SER A 66 -23.39 6.45 -13.34
C SER A 66 -22.41 5.26 -13.30
N SER A 67 -21.62 5.09 -12.23
CA SER A 67 -20.59 4.03 -12.16
C SER A 67 -21.16 2.65 -12.42
N ARG A 68 -22.31 2.30 -11.81
CA ARG A 68 -22.93 0.97 -12.01
C ARG A 68 -23.39 0.75 -13.46
N ALA A 69 -23.88 1.80 -14.13
CA ALA A 69 -24.29 1.71 -15.54
C ALA A 69 -23.06 1.53 -16.45
N ILE A 70 -21.97 2.20 -16.16
CA ILE A 70 -20.69 2.02 -16.87
C ILE A 70 -20.20 0.58 -16.75
N VAL A 71 -20.19 0.01 -15.53
CA VAL A 71 -19.81 -1.42 -15.34
C VAL A 71 -20.64 -2.36 -16.22
N GLN A 72 -21.95 -2.10 -16.38
CA GLN A 72 -22.81 -2.94 -17.19
C GLN A 72 -22.35 -3.02 -18.66
N GLU A 73 -21.83 -1.94 -19.23
CA GLU A 73 -21.33 -1.93 -20.60
C GLU A 73 -20.16 -2.93 -20.79
N TYR A 74 -19.28 -3.04 -19.79
CA TYR A 74 -18.15 -4.00 -19.83
C TYR A 74 -18.58 -5.43 -19.54
N LEU A 75 -19.58 -5.65 -18.68
CA LEU A 75 -20.19 -6.97 -18.48
C LEU A 75 -20.81 -7.52 -19.77
N ASP A 76 -21.44 -6.65 -20.58
CA ASP A 76 -22.06 -7.01 -21.83
C ASP A 76 -21.03 -7.24 -22.96
N ALA A 77 -19.86 -6.58 -22.86
CA ALA A 77 -18.82 -6.62 -23.88
C ALA A 77 -17.82 -7.78 -23.71
N ASP A 78 -17.49 -8.17 -22.46
CA ASP A 78 -16.45 -9.15 -22.19
C ASP A 78 -16.80 -10.07 -21.00
N SER A 79 -16.88 -11.37 -21.26
CA SER A 79 -17.26 -12.40 -20.29
C SER A 79 -16.27 -12.59 -19.12
N ARG A 80 -15.11 -11.99 -19.17
CA ARG A 80 -14.15 -11.98 -18.04
C ARG A 80 -14.60 -11.06 -16.92
N PHE A 81 -15.43 -10.05 -17.20
CA PHE A 81 -15.97 -9.15 -16.19
C PHE A 81 -17.15 -9.76 -15.46
N ARG A 82 -17.20 -9.55 -14.17
CA ARG A 82 -18.36 -9.81 -13.31
C ARG A 82 -18.50 -8.73 -12.25
N VAL A 83 -19.67 -8.61 -11.66
CA VAL A 83 -19.96 -7.56 -10.67
C VAL A 83 -20.50 -8.17 -9.38
N ILE A 84 -20.11 -7.55 -8.26
CA ILE A 84 -20.72 -7.71 -6.95
C ILE A 84 -21.39 -6.38 -6.62
N ASP A 85 -22.73 -6.35 -6.64
CA ASP A 85 -23.50 -5.19 -6.20
C ASP A 85 -23.85 -5.33 -4.72
N LYS A 86 -23.54 -4.33 -3.90
CA LYS A 86 -23.80 -4.34 -2.46
C LYS A 86 -24.22 -2.96 -1.95
N ALA A 87 -24.86 -2.90 -0.80
CA ALA A 87 -25.05 -1.65 -0.08
C ALA A 87 -23.70 -1.12 0.39
N ASN A 88 -23.52 0.22 0.42
CA ASN A 88 -22.26 0.82 0.88
C ASN A 88 -21.90 0.37 2.29
N SER A 89 -20.74 -0.24 2.43
CA SER A 89 -20.20 -0.68 3.72
C SER A 89 -18.69 -0.42 3.86
N GLY A 90 -18.13 0.34 2.93
CA GLY A 90 -16.74 0.79 2.95
C GLY A 90 -15.78 -0.11 2.19
N TYR A 91 -14.59 0.44 1.96
CA TYR A 91 -13.53 -0.15 1.15
C TYR A 91 -13.10 -1.54 1.64
N GLY A 92 -12.80 -1.67 2.94
CA GLY A 92 -12.35 -2.95 3.51
C GLY A 92 -13.34 -4.08 3.32
N SER A 93 -14.64 -3.81 3.55
CA SER A 93 -15.71 -4.78 3.32
C SER A 93 -15.83 -5.16 1.84
N SER A 94 -15.71 -4.19 0.93
CA SER A 94 -15.72 -4.43 -0.52
C SER A 94 -14.57 -5.31 -0.95
N MET A 95 -13.35 -5.00 -0.49
CA MET A 95 -12.16 -5.78 -0.81
C MET A 95 -12.24 -7.21 -0.25
N ASN A 96 -12.75 -7.39 0.98
CA ASN A 96 -12.93 -8.72 1.55
C ASN A 96 -13.94 -9.56 0.77
N GLN A 97 -15.06 -8.97 0.31
CA GLN A 97 -16.00 -9.66 -0.57
C GLN A 97 -15.37 -10.03 -1.92
N GLY A 98 -14.52 -9.15 -2.47
CA GLY A 98 -13.73 -9.45 -3.66
C GLY A 98 -12.76 -10.63 -3.45
N LEU A 99 -12.04 -10.65 -2.30
CA LEU A 99 -11.16 -11.76 -1.93
C LEU A 99 -11.92 -13.09 -1.78
N ASP A 100 -13.11 -13.07 -1.18
CA ASP A 100 -13.96 -14.25 -1.02
C ASP A 100 -14.51 -14.78 -2.36
N ALA A 101 -14.78 -13.88 -3.29
CA ALA A 101 -15.28 -14.20 -4.61
C ALA A 101 -14.16 -14.60 -5.60
N ALA A 102 -12.92 -14.28 -5.32
CA ALA A 102 -11.78 -14.57 -6.18
C ALA A 102 -11.56 -16.08 -6.35
N THR A 103 -11.41 -16.54 -7.60
CA THR A 103 -11.16 -17.94 -7.93
C THR A 103 -9.74 -18.18 -8.48
N GLY A 104 -9.07 -17.13 -8.95
CA GLY A 104 -7.74 -17.18 -9.54
C GLY A 104 -6.66 -17.71 -8.60
N GLU A 105 -5.55 -18.18 -9.18
CA GLU A 105 -4.35 -18.58 -8.42
C GLU A 105 -3.75 -17.37 -7.69
N TYR A 106 -3.77 -16.21 -8.35
CA TYR A 106 -3.31 -14.93 -7.81
C TYR A 106 -4.45 -13.92 -7.75
N VAL A 107 -4.31 -12.96 -6.84
CA VAL A 107 -5.18 -11.78 -6.73
C VAL A 107 -4.37 -10.53 -7.05
N ALA A 108 -4.87 -9.71 -7.97
CA ALA A 108 -4.38 -8.36 -8.23
C ALA A 108 -5.46 -7.34 -7.86
N ILE A 109 -5.08 -6.09 -7.65
CA ILE A 109 -5.99 -5.00 -7.27
C ILE A 109 -5.77 -3.84 -8.24
N LEU A 110 -6.85 -3.22 -8.70
CA LEU A 110 -6.80 -1.97 -9.47
C LEU A 110 -7.82 -1.00 -8.89
N GLU A 111 -7.34 0.16 -8.41
CA GLU A 111 -8.23 1.23 -7.96
C GLU A 111 -8.98 1.82 -9.16
N SER A 112 -10.27 2.10 -8.97
CA SER A 112 -11.16 2.47 -10.08
C SER A 112 -10.95 3.87 -10.67
N ASP A 113 -10.06 4.66 -10.11
CA ASP A 113 -9.60 5.95 -10.64
C ASP A 113 -8.19 5.89 -11.29
N ASP A 114 -7.56 4.70 -11.28
CA ASP A 114 -6.24 4.43 -11.86
C ASP A 114 -6.35 3.67 -13.20
N ALA A 115 -5.21 3.48 -13.88
CA ALA A 115 -5.15 2.73 -15.12
C ALA A 115 -3.87 1.89 -15.23
N PHE A 116 -3.98 0.63 -15.62
CA PHE A 116 -2.84 -0.25 -15.92
C PHE A 116 -2.15 0.14 -17.24
N THR A 117 -0.85 -0.19 -17.35
CA THR A 117 -0.19 -0.31 -18.66
C THR A 117 -0.67 -1.59 -19.36
N PRO A 118 -0.58 -1.69 -20.70
CA PRO A 118 -1.10 -2.85 -21.44
C PRO A 118 -0.51 -4.21 -21.05
N ASP A 119 0.68 -4.22 -20.44
CA ASP A 119 1.43 -5.40 -20.04
C ASP A 119 1.46 -5.66 -18.52
N ALA A 120 0.69 -4.90 -17.74
CA ALA A 120 0.76 -4.91 -16.28
C ALA A 120 0.55 -6.29 -15.66
N LEU A 121 -0.53 -6.98 -16.05
CA LEU A 121 -0.83 -8.33 -15.52
C LEU A 121 0.21 -9.36 -15.97
N GLU A 122 0.74 -9.24 -17.20
CA GLU A 122 1.79 -10.12 -17.71
C GLU A 122 3.10 -9.96 -16.93
N VAL A 123 3.52 -8.71 -16.67
CA VAL A 123 4.72 -8.40 -15.86
C VAL A 123 4.60 -9.00 -14.46
N LEU A 124 3.47 -8.77 -13.77
CA LEU A 124 3.25 -9.28 -12.42
C LEU A 124 3.18 -10.81 -12.40
N TYR A 125 2.48 -11.43 -13.34
CA TYR A 125 2.32 -12.88 -13.41
C TYR A 125 3.65 -13.59 -13.69
N ASN A 126 4.42 -13.09 -14.67
CA ASN A 126 5.73 -13.63 -15.00
C ASN A 126 6.69 -13.50 -13.81
N LEU A 127 6.67 -12.37 -13.11
CA LEU A 127 7.49 -12.17 -11.91
C LEU A 127 7.11 -13.16 -10.79
N ALA A 128 5.81 -13.35 -10.54
CA ALA A 128 5.31 -14.26 -9.51
C ALA A 128 5.67 -15.71 -9.81
N THR A 129 5.46 -16.16 -11.03
CA THR A 129 5.70 -17.56 -11.43
C THR A 129 7.19 -17.88 -11.53
N ALA A 130 8.02 -16.95 -12.06
CA ALA A 130 9.47 -17.15 -12.16
C ALA A 130 10.13 -17.37 -10.79
N HIS A 131 9.61 -16.77 -9.75
CA HIS A 131 10.14 -16.85 -8.39
C HIS A 131 9.31 -17.72 -7.44
N ASN A 132 8.22 -18.33 -7.92
CA ASN A 132 7.23 -18.99 -7.06
C ASN A 132 6.88 -18.09 -5.84
N ALA A 133 6.63 -16.79 -6.13
CA ALA A 133 6.49 -15.77 -5.12
C ALA A 133 5.10 -15.78 -4.48
N GLN A 134 5.03 -15.48 -3.19
CA GLN A 134 3.79 -15.31 -2.43
C GLN A 134 3.18 -13.92 -2.67
N ALA A 135 4.05 -12.94 -2.90
CA ALA A 135 3.65 -11.58 -3.25
C ALA A 135 4.67 -10.96 -4.20
N VAL A 136 4.20 -10.21 -5.16
CA VAL A 136 5.05 -9.43 -6.06
C VAL A 136 4.57 -8.00 -6.14
N LYS A 137 5.49 -7.08 -6.45
CA LYS A 137 5.18 -5.67 -6.61
C LYS A 137 6.03 -5.05 -7.70
N ALA A 138 5.47 -4.07 -8.42
CA ALA A 138 6.18 -3.35 -9.46
C ALA A 138 6.08 -1.85 -9.26
N ASP A 139 6.98 -1.11 -9.90
CA ASP A 139 6.98 0.34 -9.93
C ASP A 139 5.76 0.87 -10.68
N PHE A 140 5.49 2.18 -10.51
CA PHE A 140 4.34 2.83 -11.13
C PHE A 140 4.64 4.30 -11.43
N TRP A 141 3.70 4.95 -12.15
CA TRP A 141 3.75 6.38 -12.43
C TRP A 141 2.80 7.15 -11.51
N PHE A 142 3.25 8.24 -10.88
CA PHE A 142 2.32 9.31 -10.50
C PHE A 142 1.81 9.99 -11.77
N TYR A 143 0.49 10.13 -11.89
CA TYR A 143 -0.18 10.61 -13.10
C TYR A 143 -1.10 11.78 -12.80
N TRP A 144 -0.90 12.89 -13.51
CA TRP A 144 -1.78 14.07 -13.49
C TRP A 144 -2.50 14.16 -14.81
N SER A 145 -3.82 13.84 -14.84
CA SER A 145 -4.61 13.77 -16.06
C SER A 145 -4.80 15.12 -16.74
N LYS A 146 -4.81 16.24 -15.97
CA LYS A 146 -4.98 17.60 -16.50
C LYS A 146 -3.89 18.02 -17.51
N ASN A 147 -2.70 17.49 -17.40
CA ASN A 147 -1.54 17.84 -18.23
C ASN A 147 -0.74 16.63 -18.74
N GLU A 148 -1.30 15.43 -18.55
CA GLU A 148 -0.68 14.15 -18.93
C GLU A 148 0.73 13.94 -18.33
N LYS A 149 1.00 14.60 -17.20
CA LYS A 149 2.31 14.49 -16.53
C LYS A 149 2.46 13.12 -15.89
N LEU A 150 3.62 12.52 -16.09
CA LEU A 150 4.05 11.28 -15.45
C LEU A 150 5.33 11.52 -14.68
N GLU A 151 5.38 11.02 -13.43
CA GLU A 151 6.59 10.96 -12.62
C GLU A 151 6.79 9.53 -12.11
N PRO A 152 7.97 8.92 -12.30
CA PRO A 152 8.19 7.55 -11.85
C PRO A 152 8.18 7.46 -10.32
N CYS A 153 7.62 6.39 -9.80
CA CYS A 153 7.69 6.02 -8.40
C CYS A 153 8.30 4.63 -8.29
N HIS A 154 9.43 4.54 -7.60
CA HIS A 154 10.09 3.30 -7.28
C HIS A 154 9.56 2.76 -5.94
N VAL A 155 9.09 1.51 -5.94
CA VAL A 155 8.51 0.87 -4.76
C VAL A 155 9.59 0.47 -3.76
N VAL A 156 10.69 -0.08 -4.28
CA VAL A 156 11.87 -0.47 -3.50
C VAL A 156 13.15 -0.03 -4.23
N SER A 157 14.28 -0.13 -3.57
CA SER A 157 15.58 0.12 -4.20
C SER A 157 15.83 -0.85 -5.36
N GLU A 158 16.52 -0.41 -6.39
CA GLU A 158 16.86 -1.21 -7.59
C GLU A 158 17.56 -2.52 -7.22
N GLY A 159 18.34 -2.51 -6.14
CA GLY A 159 19.04 -3.70 -5.63
C GLY A 159 18.13 -4.85 -5.18
N LEU A 160 16.85 -4.60 -4.96
CA LEU A 160 15.86 -5.63 -4.62
C LEU A 160 15.05 -6.12 -5.84
N CYS A 161 15.13 -5.44 -6.98
CA CYS A 161 14.40 -5.83 -8.19
C CYS A 161 15.00 -7.06 -8.88
N GLY A 162 14.12 -7.88 -9.49
CA GLY A 162 14.49 -9.04 -10.30
C GLY A 162 15.03 -10.24 -9.53
N LYS A 163 14.94 -10.26 -8.21
CA LYS A 163 15.37 -11.38 -7.35
C LYS A 163 14.34 -11.75 -6.31
N LEU A 164 14.49 -12.93 -5.73
CA LEU A 164 13.71 -13.37 -4.58
C LEU A 164 14.17 -12.64 -3.31
N VAL A 165 13.23 -12.10 -2.56
CA VAL A 165 13.46 -11.36 -1.31
C VAL A 165 12.62 -12.00 -0.20
N ASN A 166 13.22 -12.19 0.98
CA ASN A 166 12.48 -12.51 2.19
C ASN A 166 12.20 -11.22 2.98
N PRO A 167 10.96 -10.71 3.02
CA PRO A 167 10.64 -9.47 3.73
C PRO A 167 10.89 -9.54 5.24
N GLN A 168 11.01 -10.73 5.82
CA GLN A 168 11.34 -10.89 7.24
C GLN A 168 12.84 -10.70 7.51
N GLU A 169 13.68 -10.70 6.49
CA GLU A 169 15.13 -10.45 6.57
C GLU A 169 15.50 -9.09 5.97
N GLU A 170 14.71 -8.62 5.00
CA GLU A 170 14.87 -7.34 4.33
C GLU A 170 13.64 -6.46 4.59
N PHE A 171 13.78 -5.45 5.44
CA PHE A 171 12.64 -4.65 5.93
C PHE A 171 12.25 -3.48 5.02
N GLU A 172 12.98 -3.20 3.95
CA GLU A 172 12.65 -2.10 3.03
C GLU A 172 11.21 -2.17 2.51
N PRO A 173 10.62 -3.35 2.16
CA PRO A 173 9.23 -3.44 1.72
C PRO A 173 8.20 -2.92 2.72
N PHE A 174 8.47 -2.99 4.03
CA PHE A 174 7.57 -2.46 5.06
C PHE A 174 7.52 -0.94 5.09
N TYR A 175 8.61 -0.28 4.69
CA TYR A 175 8.73 1.18 4.70
C TYR A 175 8.36 1.81 3.36
N ALA A 176 8.14 0.97 2.35
CA ALA A 176 7.67 1.40 1.03
C ALA A 176 6.23 1.92 1.08
N LYS A 177 5.84 2.70 0.06
CA LYS A 177 4.44 3.10 -0.12
C LYS A 177 3.55 1.85 -0.16
N PRO A 178 2.46 1.77 0.64
CA PRO A 178 1.57 0.62 0.67
C PRO A 178 0.65 0.59 -0.57
N SER A 179 1.25 0.70 -1.77
CA SER A 179 0.55 0.68 -3.06
C SER A 179 0.10 -0.74 -3.41
N ILE A 180 -0.95 -1.25 -2.75
CA ILE A 180 -1.44 -2.63 -2.93
C ILE A 180 -1.88 -2.92 -4.37
N TRP A 181 -2.28 -1.89 -5.10
CA TRP A 181 -2.68 -1.91 -6.49
C TRP A 181 -1.50 -2.01 -7.50
N SER A 182 -0.27 -1.86 -7.07
CA SER A 182 0.92 -2.13 -7.90
C SER A 182 1.49 -3.54 -7.67
N GLY A 183 0.70 -4.45 -7.10
CA GLY A 183 1.13 -5.78 -6.74
C GLY A 183 0.16 -6.89 -7.10
N MET A 184 0.64 -8.12 -6.91
CA MET A 184 -0.15 -9.34 -7.06
C MET A 184 0.23 -10.33 -5.97
N TYR A 185 -0.75 -11.08 -5.48
CA TYR A 185 -0.65 -11.88 -4.27
C TYR A 185 -1.17 -13.29 -4.53
N ASN A 186 -0.45 -14.32 -4.11
CA ASN A 186 -0.94 -15.68 -4.18
C ASN A 186 -2.17 -15.84 -3.28
N ARG A 187 -3.30 -16.31 -3.85
CA ARG A 187 -4.57 -16.38 -3.13
C ARG A 187 -4.55 -17.37 -1.96
N ALA A 188 -3.94 -18.54 -2.14
CA ALA A 188 -3.82 -19.52 -1.06
C ALA A 188 -3.01 -18.95 0.10
N PHE A 189 -1.89 -18.29 -0.19
CA PHE A 189 -1.08 -17.60 0.82
C PHE A 189 -1.88 -16.56 1.60
N LEU A 190 -2.72 -15.74 0.95
CA LEU A 190 -3.57 -14.77 1.64
C LEU A 190 -4.55 -15.48 2.60
N GLN A 191 -5.17 -16.57 2.16
CA GLN A 191 -6.14 -17.35 2.94
C GLN A 191 -5.48 -18.05 4.13
N GLU A 192 -4.36 -18.74 3.92
CA GLU A 192 -3.63 -19.48 4.96
C GLU A 192 -3.11 -18.59 6.07
N ASN A 193 -2.83 -17.32 5.78
CA ASN A 193 -2.32 -16.35 6.74
C ASN A 193 -3.39 -15.39 7.27
N ASP A 194 -4.67 -15.58 6.94
CA ASP A 194 -5.77 -14.70 7.35
C ASP A 194 -5.47 -13.23 7.03
N ILE A 195 -5.04 -12.96 5.79
CA ILE A 195 -4.73 -11.62 5.32
C ILE A 195 -6.01 -11.01 4.74
N ARG A 196 -6.62 -10.13 5.53
CA ARG A 196 -7.88 -9.46 5.24
C ARG A 196 -7.74 -7.96 5.49
N PHE A 197 -8.61 -7.19 4.87
CA PHE A 197 -8.76 -5.76 5.13
C PHE A 197 -9.54 -5.52 6.42
N LEU A 198 -9.21 -4.46 7.15
CA LEU A 198 -10.03 -3.99 8.26
C LEU A 198 -11.33 -3.38 7.72
N GLU A 199 -12.47 -3.85 8.19
CA GLU A 199 -13.78 -3.35 7.77
C GLU A 199 -14.19 -2.14 8.61
N THR A 200 -13.77 -0.96 8.14
CA THR A 200 -14.16 0.34 8.69
C THR A 200 -14.94 1.13 7.66
N PRO A 201 -15.83 2.06 8.07
CA PRO A 201 -16.57 2.90 7.15
C PRO A 201 -15.66 3.73 6.24
N GLY A 202 -15.97 3.76 4.95
CA GLY A 202 -15.22 4.49 3.94
C GLY A 202 -13.91 3.84 3.54
N ALA A 203 -12.99 4.61 2.95
CA ALA A 203 -11.63 4.18 2.58
C ALA A 203 -10.60 4.99 3.36
N SER A 204 -9.67 4.33 4.07
CA SER A 204 -8.61 4.99 4.87
C SER A 204 -7.61 4.01 5.42
N TYR A 205 -6.35 4.05 4.98
CA TYR A 205 -5.21 3.27 5.50
C TYR A 205 -5.36 1.75 5.47
N GLN A 206 -6.45 1.18 4.92
CA GLN A 206 -6.63 -0.27 4.80
C GLN A 206 -5.56 -0.91 3.92
N ASP A 207 -5.01 -0.16 2.97
CA ASP A 207 -3.85 -0.52 2.17
C ASP A 207 -2.60 -0.77 3.02
N ALA A 208 -2.36 0.07 4.04
CA ALA A 208 -1.24 -0.09 4.96
C ALA A 208 -1.36 -1.37 5.81
N GLY A 209 -2.56 -1.65 6.35
CA GLY A 209 -2.84 -2.86 7.12
C GLY A 209 -2.69 -4.12 6.31
N PHE A 210 -3.22 -4.13 5.09
CA PHE A 210 -3.07 -5.26 4.16
C PHE A 210 -1.60 -5.49 3.78
N ALA A 211 -0.89 -4.44 3.35
CA ALA A 211 0.51 -4.53 2.96
C ALA A 211 1.40 -5.03 4.11
N PHE A 212 1.21 -4.53 5.33
CA PHE A 212 1.92 -5.02 6.51
C PHE A 212 1.74 -6.52 6.71
N LYS A 213 0.48 -7.00 6.70
CA LYS A 213 0.18 -8.43 6.88
C LYS A 213 0.81 -9.29 5.79
N VAL A 214 0.79 -8.82 4.54
CA VAL A 214 1.46 -9.49 3.41
C VAL A 214 2.94 -9.64 3.67
N TRP A 215 3.66 -8.55 3.96
CA TRP A 215 5.10 -8.59 4.16
C TRP A 215 5.49 -9.37 5.43
N ALA A 216 4.70 -9.25 6.50
CA ALA A 216 4.92 -9.97 7.74
C ALA A 216 4.69 -11.49 7.59
N ALA A 217 3.85 -11.93 6.67
CA ALA A 217 3.61 -13.33 6.41
C ALA A 217 4.57 -13.91 5.38
N ALA A 218 4.92 -13.13 4.34
CA ALA A 218 5.69 -13.62 3.19
C ALA A 218 7.14 -13.97 3.55
N GLU A 219 7.63 -15.05 2.93
CA GLU A 219 9.03 -15.46 2.91
C GLU A 219 9.61 -15.35 1.49
N ARG A 220 8.74 -15.28 0.49
CA ARG A 220 9.10 -15.18 -0.92
C ARG A 220 8.34 -14.03 -1.57
N ALA A 221 9.02 -12.90 -1.72
CA ALA A 221 8.54 -11.75 -2.46
C ALA A 221 9.48 -11.44 -3.63
N ALA A 222 8.97 -10.80 -4.68
CA ALA A 222 9.80 -10.30 -5.76
C ALA A 222 9.32 -8.94 -6.24
N PHE A 223 10.23 -8.13 -6.75
CA PHE A 223 9.99 -6.74 -7.14
C PHE A 223 10.46 -6.48 -8.56
N SER A 224 9.77 -5.58 -9.28
CA SER A 224 10.14 -5.14 -10.62
C SER A 224 10.24 -3.62 -10.68
N SER A 225 11.24 -3.12 -11.38
CA SER A 225 11.37 -1.68 -11.70
C SER A 225 10.55 -1.25 -12.94
N THR A 226 9.70 -2.15 -13.47
CA THR A 226 8.78 -1.82 -14.56
C THR A 226 7.59 -1.04 -14.01
N GLN A 227 7.29 0.11 -14.62
CA GLN A 227 6.10 0.90 -14.25
C GLN A 227 4.86 0.30 -14.93
N ILE A 228 4.00 -0.30 -14.12
CA ILE A 228 2.83 -1.06 -14.60
C ILE A 228 1.50 -0.31 -14.48
N LEU A 229 1.48 0.86 -13.85
CA LEU A 229 0.24 1.54 -13.50
C LEU A 229 0.44 3.06 -13.49
N LYS A 230 -0.61 3.78 -13.87
CA LYS A 230 -0.75 5.23 -13.73
C LYS A 230 -1.60 5.52 -12.49
N TYR A 231 -0.96 5.91 -11.39
CA TYR A 231 -1.61 6.30 -10.15
C TYR A 231 -2.03 7.77 -10.20
N ARG A 232 -3.34 8.03 -10.27
CA ARG A 232 -3.91 9.37 -10.44
C ARG A 232 -3.72 10.24 -9.20
N GLN A 233 -3.22 11.46 -9.43
CA GLN A 233 -2.93 12.43 -8.36
C GLN A 233 -3.93 13.59 -8.31
N ASP A 234 -4.67 13.84 -9.38
CA ASP A 234 -5.58 14.98 -9.52
C ASP A 234 -7.06 14.61 -9.37
N ASN A 235 -7.37 13.51 -8.70
CA ASN A 235 -8.71 13.17 -8.24
C ASN A 235 -9.06 13.97 -6.96
N GLU A 236 -9.93 14.97 -7.10
CA GLU A 236 -10.36 15.84 -5.99
C GLU A 236 -11.22 15.10 -4.94
N ALA A 237 -11.89 14.01 -5.35
CA ALA A 237 -12.68 13.16 -4.48
C ALA A 237 -11.86 12.08 -3.74
N SER A 238 -10.54 12.10 -3.89
CA SER A 238 -9.67 11.12 -3.21
C SER A 238 -9.91 11.07 -1.71
N SER A 239 -9.97 9.86 -1.17
CA SER A 239 -10.18 9.59 0.26
C SER A 239 -9.12 10.25 1.16
N VAL A 240 -7.94 10.56 0.63
CA VAL A 240 -6.85 11.25 1.33
C VAL A 240 -7.29 12.62 1.86
N ASN A 241 -8.23 13.30 1.21
CA ASN A 241 -8.66 14.65 1.52
C ASN A 241 -9.85 14.72 2.52
N SER A 242 -10.34 13.60 3.06
CA SER A 242 -11.53 13.57 3.93
C SER A 242 -11.22 13.98 5.38
N PRO A 243 -11.86 15.04 5.93
CA PRO A 243 -11.58 15.50 7.29
C PRO A 243 -12.09 14.56 8.40
N GLY A 244 -13.04 13.66 8.12
CA GLY A 244 -13.65 12.75 9.10
C GLY A 244 -12.77 11.58 9.57
N LYS A 245 -11.49 11.50 9.15
CA LYS A 245 -10.66 10.31 9.30
C LYS A 245 -9.44 10.52 10.21
N VAL A 246 -9.59 11.30 11.26
CA VAL A 246 -8.51 11.69 12.18
C VAL A 246 -7.81 10.48 12.79
N TYR A 247 -8.58 9.45 13.18
CA TYR A 247 -8.07 8.30 13.94
C TYR A 247 -8.00 6.99 13.15
N CYS A 248 -8.38 6.97 11.87
CA CYS A 248 -8.38 5.74 11.08
C CYS A 248 -6.99 5.07 11.03
N VAL A 249 -5.92 5.87 10.99
CA VAL A 249 -4.55 5.34 11.07
C VAL A 249 -4.30 4.61 12.38
N CYS A 250 -4.84 5.10 13.52
CA CYS A 250 -4.69 4.44 14.81
C CYS A 250 -5.41 3.10 14.84
N ASP A 251 -6.60 3.03 14.26
CA ASP A 251 -7.41 1.81 14.20
C ASP A 251 -6.75 0.74 13.32
N GLU A 252 -6.13 1.13 12.20
CA GLU A 252 -5.34 0.23 11.35
C GLU A 252 -4.10 -0.31 12.07
N TYR A 253 -3.34 0.54 12.78
CA TYR A 253 -2.19 0.07 13.54
C TYR A 253 -2.58 -0.80 14.74
N ALA A 254 -3.74 -0.54 15.35
CA ALA A 254 -4.29 -1.44 16.37
C ALA A 254 -4.67 -2.81 15.79
N GLU A 255 -5.21 -2.86 14.56
CA GLU A 255 -5.48 -4.12 13.86
C GLU A 255 -4.20 -4.87 13.48
N MET A 256 -3.18 -4.18 12.94
CA MET A 256 -1.88 -4.78 12.66
C MET A 256 -1.27 -5.39 13.93
N GLN A 257 -1.37 -4.68 15.06
CA GLN A 257 -0.90 -5.17 16.35
C GLN A 257 -1.66 -6.43 16.79
N ARG A 258 -3.01 -6.45 16.69
CA ARG A 258 -3.83 -7.63 17.00
C ARG A 258 -3.43 -8.83 16.14
N TRP A 259 -3.26 -8.61 14.83
CA TRP A 259 -2.83 -9.66 13.90
C TRP A 259 -1.45 -10.21 14.27
N LEU A 260 -0.54 -9.35 14.69
CA LEU A 260 0.82 -9.72 15.12
C LEU A 260 0.81 -10.42 16.47
N ASP A 261 -0.03 -9.97 17.43
CA ASP A 261 -0.20 -10.57 18.76
C ASP A 261 -0.65 -12.03 18.68
N ALA A 262 -1.47 -12.37 17.68
CA ALA A 262 -1.89 -13.75 17.42
C ALA A 262 -0.76 -14.65 16.85
N ARG A 263 0.44 -14.08 16.55
CA ARG A 263 1.58 -14.76 15.90
C ARG A 263 2.89 -14.50 16.66
N PRO A 264 3.11 -15.14 17.84
CA PRO A 264 4.20 -14.78 18.76
C PRO A 264 5.60 -14.78 18.14
N ALA A 265 5.92 -15.76 17.27
CA ALA A 265 7.22 -15.82 16.60
C ALA A 265 7.45 -14.62 15.68
N LYS A 266 6.43 -14.24 14.88
CA LYS A 266 6.49 -13.06 14.01
C LYS A 266 6.53 -11.78 14.82
N LYS A 267 5.76 -11.72 15.92
CA LYS A 267 5.77 -10.58 16.85
C LYS A 267 7.14 -10.30 17.42
N GLN A 268 7.83 -11.32 17.90
CA GLN A 268 9.19 -11.17 18.44
C GLN A 268 10.15 -10.52 17.43
N HIS A 269 9.97 -10.83 16.15
CA HIS A 269 10.84 -10.37 15.09
C HIS A 269 10.43 -9.01 14.50
N LEU A 270 9.12 -8.76 14.37
CA LEU A 270 8.59 -7.63 13.60
C LEU A 270 7.97 -6.51 14.44
N GLN A 271 7.92 -6.63 15.78
CA GLN A 271 7.33 -5.61 16.64
C GLN A 271 7.98 -4.24 16.43
N GLY A 272 9.32 -4.18 16.41
CA GLY A 272 10.04 -2.93 16.18
C GLY A 272 9.77 -2.33 14.80
N VAL A 273 9.62 -3.18 13.76
CA VAL A 273 9.26 -2.75 12.41
C VAL A 273 7.87 -2.11 12.39
N LEU A 274 6.88 -2.75 13.03
CA LEU A 274 5.52 -2.22 13.15
C LEU A 274 5.53 -0.84 13.83
N GLU A 275 6.26 -0.69 14.94
CA GLU A 275 6.34 0.59 15.66
C GLU A 275 7.02 1.68 14.84
N ARG A 276 8.04 1.33 14.06
CA ARG A 276 8.69 2.28 13.15
C ARG A 276 7.75 2.73 12.03
N MET A 277 6.97 1.82 11.46
CA MET A 277 5.91 2.13 10.49
C MET A 277 4.82 3.01 11.12
N LYS A 278 4.35 2.65 12.33
CA LYS A 278 3.34 3.41 13.09
C LYS A 278 3.77 4.86 13.27
N PHE A 279 5.00 5.07 13.73
CA PHE A 279 5.54 6.42 13.91
C PHE A 279 5.54 7.22 12.60
N ASN A 280 6.00 6.65 11.50
CA ASN A 280 6.00 7.31 10.18
C ASN A 280 4.60 7.69 9.73
N SER A 281 3.66 6.75 9.83
CA SER A 281 2.27 6.97 9.41
C SER A 281 1.55 7.99 10.30
N TYR A 282 1.86 8.01 11.60
CA TYR A 282 1.31 9.03 12.51
C TYR A 282 1.82 10.43 12.17
N LEU A 283 3.10 10.59 11.84
CA LEU A 283 3.64 11.86 11.38
C LEU A 283 3.02 12.30 10.04
N TRP A 284 2.90 11.37 9.10
CA TRP A 284 2.27 11.65 7.81
C TRP A 284 0.79 12.05 7.99
N ASN A 285 0.04 11.35 8.84
CA ASN A 285 -1.35 11.70 9.14
C ASN A 285 -1.44 13.08 9.79
N TYR A 286 -0.57 13.38 10.77
CA TYR A 286 -0.49 14.70 11.41
C TYR A 286 -0.28 15.82 10.38
N ASP A 287 0.66 15.65 9.45
CA ASP A 287 1.00 16.69 8.47
C ASP A 287 -0.14 17.02 7.51
N ARG A 288 -1.00 16.05 7.16
CA ARG A 288 -2.13 16.23 6.26
C ARG A 288 -3.41 16.78 6.94
N LEU A 289 -3.52 16.68 8.25
CA LEU A 289 -4.70 17.17 8.99
C LEU A 289 -4.76 18.69 9.00
N SER A 290 -5.99 19.23 9.09
CA SER A 290 -6.18 20.66 9.38
C SER A 290 -5.63 21.03 10.76
N ILE A 291 -5.29 22.30 10.97
CA ILE A 291 -4.66 22.76 12.23
C ILE A 291 -5.49 22.39 13.45
N GLU A 292 -6.82 22.47 13.34
CA GLU A 292 -7.74 22.16 14.43
C GLU A 292 -7.68 20.67 14.83
N LEU A 293 -7.59 19.78 13.84
CA LEU A 293 -7.56 18.33 14.04
C LEU A 293 -6.18 17.82 14.47
N ARG A 294 -5.11 18.56 14.16
CA ARG A 294 -3.75 18.21 14.56
C ARG A 294 -3.59 18.09 16.07
N ALA A 295 -4.14 19.03 16.84
CA ALA A 295 -4.03 19.01 18.30
C ALA A 295 -4.75 17.81 18.93
N GLU A 296 -5.93 17.46 18.40
CA GLU A 296 -6.70 16.31 18.84
C GLU A 296 -5.97 14.99 18.53
N PHE A 297 -5.50 14.83 17.28
CA PHE A 297 -4.74 13.65 16.87
C PHE A 297 -3.46 13.48 17.69
N LEU A 298 -2.71 14.56 17.88
CA LEU A 298 -1.42 14.53 18.57
C LEU A 298 -1.54 14.07 20.02
N LYS A 299 -2.64 14.40 20.70
CA LYS A 299 -2.92 13.94 22.07
C LYS A 299 -3.00 12.41 22.12
N ARG A 300 -3.76 11.77 21.23
CA ARG A 300 -3.85 10.31 21.13
C ARG A 300 -2.53 9.69 20.68
N ALA A 301 -1.92 10.23 19.62
CA ALA A 301 -0.68 9.71 19.08
C ALA A 301 0.47 9.70 20.10
N SER A 302 0.62 10.80 20.87
CA SER A 302 1.67 10.87 21.91
C SER A 302 1.45 9.88 23.04
N GLN A 303 0.20 9.62 23.44
CA GLN A 303 -0.15 8.65 24.47
C GLN A 303 0.14 7.22 24.02
N GLU A 304 -0.27 6.87 22.79
CA GLU A 304 -0.03 5.53 22.23
C GLU A 304 1.47 5.27 22.04
N LEU A 305 2.20 6.20 21.41
CA LEU A 305 3.65 6.06 21.20
C LEU A 305 4.44 6.00 22.52
N LYS A 306 3.97 6.75 23.55
CA LYS A 306 4.56 6.65 24.88
C LYS A 306 4.32 5.27 25.49
N ALA A 307 3.10 4.75 25.43
CA ALA A 307 2.76 3.43 25.94
C ALA A 307 3.56 2.32 25.23
N ASP A 308 3.79 2.45 23.92
CA ASP A 308 4.60 1.52 23.13
C ASP A 308 6.07 1.54 23.56
N LEU A 309 6.61 2.74 23.78
CA LEU A 309 7.99 2.92 24.26
C LEU A 309 8.15 2.36 25.68
N ASP A 310 7.24 2.69 26.59
CA ASP A 310 7.26 2.22 28.00
C ASP A 310 7.11 0.70 28.09
N ALA A 311 6.36 0.08 27.18
CA ALA A 311 6.18 -1.37 27.06
C ALA A 311 7.37 -2.09 26.40
N GLY A 312 8.41 -1.36 25.95
CA GLY A 312 9.58 -1.93 25.28
C GLY A 312 9.28 -2.49 23.88
N ARG A 313 8.19 -2.05 23.23
CA ARG A 313 7.85 -2.46 21.85
C ARG A 313 8.69 -1.76 20.79
N VAL A 314 9.18 -0.56 21.09
CA VAL A 314 9.93 0.29 20.16
C VAL A 314 11.40 -0.13 20.14
N ASP A 315 11.87 -0.63 19.00
CA ASP A 315 13.30 -0.83 18.76
C ASP A 315 13.92 0.43 18.15
N LEU A 316 14.62 1.19 18.97
CA LEU A 316 15.25 2.45 18.54
C LEU A 316 16.41 2.25 17.54
N ALA A 317 16.94 1.04 17.39
CA ALA A 317 17.96 0.74 16.37
C ALA A 317 17.40 0.83 14.94
N LEU A 318 16.08 0.66 14.78
CA LEU A 318 15.38 0.83 13.51
C LEU A 318 15.01 2.28 13.19
N PHE A 319 15.31 3.22 14.11
CA PHE A 319 15.01 4.64 13.91
C PHE A 319 16.28 5.38 13.50
N GLU A 320 16.19 6.13 12.41
CA GLU A 320 17.24 7.10 12.11
C GLU A 320 17.31 8.14 13.25
N PRO A 321 18.49 8.70 13.51
CA PRO A 321 18.70 9.64 14.64
C PRO A 321 17.71 10.81 14.67
N TRP A 322 17.27 11.27 13.51
CA TRP A 322 16.28 12.33 13.39
C TRP A 322 14.87 11.85 13.80
N ALA A 323 14.50 10.62 13.42
CA ALA A 323 13.21 10.03 13.76
C ALA A 323 13.11 9.70 15.26
N GLU A 324 14.21 9.19 15.86
CA GLU A 324 14.31 9.01 17.31
C GLU A 324 14.14 10.35 18.05
N ALA A 325 14.74 11.43 17.55
CA ALA A 325 14.62 12.74 18.14
C ALA A 325 13.18 13.27 18.09
N ASP A 326 12.52 13.14 16.94
CA ASP A 326 11.13 13.53 16.76
C ASP A 326 10.19 12.70 17.65
N LEU A 327 10.39 11.38 17.75
CA LEU A 327 9.61 10.48 18.61
C LEU A 327 9.72 10.93 20.09
N ARG A 328 10.94 11.15 20.58
CA ARG A 328 11.18 11.58 21.96
C ARG A 328 10.62 12.96 22.26
N ALA A 329 10.73 13.91 21.31
CA ALA A 329 10.18 15.25 21.45
C ALA A 329 8.64 15.21 21.49
N LEU A 330 8.03 14.45 20.60
CA LEU A 330 6.57 14.26 20.52
C LEU A 330 6.02 13.65 21.81
N ILE A 331 6.68 12.65 22.38
CA ILE A 331 6.26 12.03 23.64
C ILE A 331 6.46 12.97 24.83
N LYS A 332 7.57 13.70 24.87
CA LYS A 332 7.93 14.55 26.00
C LYS A 332 7.07 15.83 26.08
N ASP A 333 6.91 16.51 24.96
CA ASP A 333 6.15 17.76 24.85
C ASP A 333 5.49 17.89 23.46
N PRO A 334 4.28 17.27 23.30
CA PRO A 334 3.56 17.29 22.04
C PRO A 334 3.28 18.69 21.51
N GLN A 335 3.08 19.68 22.39
CA GLN A 335 2.75 21.04 21.98
C GLN A 335 3.97 21.76 21.38
N THR A 336 5.12 21.68 22.04
CA THR A 336 6.36 22.22 21.50
C THR A 336 6.75 21.50 20.20
N PHE A 337 6.61 20.18 20.13
CA PHE A 337 6.82 19.42 18.90
C PHE A 337 5.93 19.93 17.75
N ALA A 338 4.61 20.08 17.98
CA ALA A 338 3.66 20.58 17.00
C ALA A 338 4.01 21.97 16.48
N LYS A 339 4.38 22.88 17.41
CA LYS A 339 4.80 24.23 17.07
C LYS A 339 6.02 24.22 16.16
N CYS A 340 7.09 23.50 16.53
CA CYS A 340 8.31 23.41 15.74
C CYS A 340 8.07 22.79 14.37
N ARG A 341 7.26 21.69 14.30
CA ARG A 341 6.97 21.02 13.05
C ARG A 341 6.15 21.89 12.09
N THR A 342 5.24 22.71 12.60
CA THR A 342 4.44 23.65 11.79
C THR A 342 5.26 24.87 11.37
N GLU A 343 6.02 25.48 12.29
CA GLU A 343 6.80 26.69 12.02
C GLU A 343 7.95 26.44 11.03
N TYR A 344 8.56 25.26 11.08
CA TYR A 344 9.69 24.90 10.24
C TYR A 344 9.34 23.85 9.15
N ALA A 345 8.07 23.75 8.77
CA ALA A 345 7.56 22.77 7.79
C ALA A 345 8.13 22.96 6.38
N ALA A 346 8.49 24.21 6.00
CA ALA A 346 9.04 24.49 4.68
C ALA A 346 10.39 23.76 4.46
N PRO A 347 10.58 23.13 3.27
CA PRO A 347 11.80 22.39 2.99
C PRO A 347 13.04 23.29 3.01
N GLY A 348 14.17 22.75 3.47
CA GLY A 348 15.45 23.43 3.44
C GLY A 348 16.29 23.22 4.69
N LYS A 349 17.62 23.24 4.52
CA LYS A 349 18.62 22.95 5.58
C LYS A 349 18.45 23.85 6.83
N LEU A 350 18.09 25.13 6.61
CA LEU A 350 17.92 26.08 7.72
C LEU A 350 16.71 25.73 8.59
N ASN A 351 15.56 25.40 7.98
CA ASN A 351 14.37 25.01 8.71
C ASN A 351 14.58 23.66 9.42
N THR A 352 15.20 22.68 8.76
CA THR A 352 15.61 21.43 9.39
C THR A 352 16.50 21.69 10.62
N PHE A 353 17.50 22.57 10.50
CA PHE A 353 18.35 22.95 11.63
C PHE A 353 17.54 23.60 12.77
N LYS A 354 16.66 24.57 12.45
CA LYS A 354 15.82 25.25 13.44
C LYS A 354 14.91 24.27 14.17
N HIS A 355 14.29 23.34 13.43
CA HIS A 355 13.44 22.29 14.01
C HIS A 355 14.20 21.48 15.06
N TYR A 356 15.33 20.84 14.67
CA TYR A 356 16.09 19.99 15.60
C TYR A 356 16.78 20.77 16.71
N TYR A 357 17.18 22.02 16.46
CA TYR A 357 17.69 22.90 17.52
C TYR A 357 16.60 23.21 18.56
N SER A 358 15.37 23.47 18.12
CA SER A 358 14.25 23.79 19.01
C SER A 358 13.80 22.62 19.86
N ILE A 359 13.88 21.38 19.36
CA ILE A 359 13.46 20.18 20.12
C ILE A 359 14.58 19.55 20.96
N GLY A 360 15.86 19.81 20.66
CA GLY A 360 16.95 19.13 21.36
C GLY A 360 18.24 19.93 21.52
N GLY A 361 18.29 21.19 21.07
CA GLY A 361 19.43 22.10 21.21
C GLY A 361 20.70 21.64 20.47
N LEU A 362 21.83 22.23 20.84
CA LEU A 362 23.14 21.90 20.26
C LEU A 362 23.56 20.43 20.43
N PRO A 363 23.27 19.74 21.56
CA PRO A 363 23.62 18.32 21.69
C PRO A 363 22.97 17.43 20.63
N LEU A 364 21.69 17.67 20.30
CA LEU A 364 20.99 16.93 19.24
C LEU A 364 21.61 17.23 17.86
N ILE A 365 21.87 18.49 17.56
CA ILE A 365 22.52 18.87 16.29
C ILE A 365 23.87 18.17 16.15
N ALA A 366 24.70 18.16 17.20
CA ALA A 366 25.99 17.47 17.19
C ALA A 366 25.85 15.95 16.95
N LYS A 367 24.83 15.30 17.59
CA LYS A 367 24.50 13.88 17.35
C LYS A 367 24.12 13.62 15.90
N LEU A 368 23.24 14.45 15.31
CA LEU A 368 22.78 14.31 13.93
C LEU A 368 23.91 14.51 12.91
N LEU A 369 24.78 15.50 13.13
CA LEU A 369 25.95 15.74 12.26
C LEU A 369 26.95 14.59 12.31
N LYS A 370 27.26 14.07 13.50
CA LYS A 370 28.20 12.95 13.68
C LYS A 370 27.72 11.70 12.92
N ASN A 371 26.42 11.41 12.96
CA ASN A 371 25.84 10.26 12.27
C ASN A 371 25.78 10.44 10.74
N LYS A 372 25.75 11.69 10.24
CA LYS A 372 25.80 11.97 8.79
C LYS A 372 27.21 11.81 8.20
N VAL A 373 28.24 11.94 9.02
CA VAL A 373 29.65 11.77 8.60
C VAL A 373 30.07 10.29 8.65
N ALA A 374 29.34 9.46 9.42
CA ALA A 374 29.61 8.02 9.59
C ALA A 374 28.93 7.12 8.55
N LYS A 375 28.08 7.69 7.67
CA LYS A 375 27.49 7.03 6.49
C LYS A 375 28.15 7.59 5.22
#